data_2fdf1fe4bc5f7e9eadbafb0d9e861cbd
#
_entry.id   2fdf1fe4bc5f7e9eadbafb0d9e861cbd
#
_cell.length_a   1.000
_cell.length_b   1.000
_cell.length_c   1.000
_cell.angle_alpha   90.00
_cell.angle_beta   90.00
_cell.angle_gamma   90.00
#
_symmetry.space_group_name_H-M   'P 1'
#
loop_
_entity.id
_entity.type
_entity.pdbx_description
1 polymer ?
#
loop_
_entity_poly.entity_id
_entity_poly.type
_entity_poly.pdbx_seq_one_letter_code
_entity_poly.pdbx_strand_id
1 'polypeptide(L)'
;MRYPVASERQKAARLRVAQENDNTYKMLFSYRRMVSDLLTGFVREDWVQELDLSTLEKVNASYVADEVRERHDDLVWRVRWGEEWLYVYLLLEFQSTVDPYMAVRMPAYVSLLYQDLIRQGKLTDKGSLPPVLPVVLYNGEPRWSAATEVDELIDRVPGGLERYRLSMQYLLLDEGQILEQETSTELKNLVHALFRLEYSRNEQDLIKVLAQVVEWLKAPEQRGLRRAFLTWFRRVYLRRKHVPEPDRELIDQAQELEEVHEMLAERVEKWHEYWKQEGRQEGSQQTAAKTLLRLIERKFGPEAKEASRPRVERAAVGELEMWLDRILDAERVEDVFAGD
;
A
#
# COMPACT_ATOMS: atom_id res chain seq x y z
N MET A 1 -8.23 -27.33 11.54
CA MET A 1 -6.88 -26.75 11.29
C MET A 1 -6.79 -25.42 12.05
N ARG A 2 -5.91 -25.28 13.01
CA ARG A 2 -5.67 -23.99 13.71
C ARG A 2 -4.60 -23.25 12.93
N TYR A 3 -4.94 -22.09 12.38
CA TYR A 3 -3.94 -21.18 11.79
C TYR A 3 -3.00 -20.69 12.90
N PRO A 4 -1.69 -20.61 12.66
CA PRO A 4 -0.75 -20.09 13.67
C PRO A 4 -1.08 -18.63 13.97
N VAL A 5 -1.35 -18.33 15.23
CA VAL A 5 -1.58 -16.96 15.71
C VAL A 5 -0.25 -16.22 15.60
N ALA A 6 -0.22 -15.16 14.77
CA ALA A 6 0.94 -14.31 14.63
C ALA A 6 1.38 -13.76 16.00
N SER A 7 2.69 -13.78 16.27
CA SER A 7 3.23 -13.27 17.54
C SER A 7 2.92 -11.77 17.70
N GLU A 8 2.83 -11.28 18.95
CA GLU A 8 2.63 -9.85 19.26
C GLU A 8 3.63 -8.93 18.54
N ARG A 9 4.89 -9.37 18.39
CA ARG A 9 5.92 -8.65 17.64
C ARG A 9 5.61 -8.56 16.14
N GLN A 10 5.06 -9.62 15.55
CA GLN A 10 4.66 -9.62 14.13
C GLN A 10 3.43 -8.73 13.89
N LYS A 11 2.48 -8.71 14.84
CA LYS A 11 1.33 -7.78 14.78
C LYS A 11 1.79 -6.33 14.88
N ALA A 12 2.68 -6.01 15.83
CA ALA A 12 3.22 -4.67 16.01
C ALA A 12 4.03 -4.20 14.78
N ALA A 13 4.80 -5.09 14.15
CA ALA A 13 5.54 -4.77 12.92
C ALA A 13 4.59 -4.50 11.74
N ARG A 14 3.55 -5.30 11.57
CA ARG A 14 2.52 -5.07 10.52
C ARG A 14 1.78 -3.76 10.71
N LEU A 15 1.41 -3.41 11.95
CA LEU A 15 0.77 -2.14 12.27
C LEU A 15 1.67 -0.94 11.94
N ARG A 16 2.97 -1.01 12.26
CA ARG A 16 3.92 0.06 11.91
C ARG A 16 4.04 0.25 10.39
N VAL A 17 4.13 -0.83 9.63
CA VAL A 17 4.21 -0.77 8.16
C VAL A 17 2.94 -0.18 7.57
N ALA A 18 1.76 -0.57 8.06
CA ALA A 18 0.50 0.02 7.64
C ALA A 18 0.49 1.54 7.89
N GLN A 19 0.83 1.96 9.11
CA GLN A 19 0.83 3.38 9.49
C GLN A 19 1.85 4.23 8.69
N GLU A 20 3.01 3.66 8.33
CA GLU A 20 3.98 4.35 7.47
C GLU A 20 3.47 4.48 6.03
N ASN A 21 2.78 3.50 5.50
CA ASN A 21 2.11 3.56 4.19
C ASN A 21 1.04 4.66 4.21
N ASP A 22 0.13 4.64 5.19
CA ASP A 22 -0.94 5.64 5.36
C ASP A 22 -0.38 7.06 5.35
N ASN A 23 0.67 7.32 6.14
CA ASN A 23 1.33 8.63 6.18
C ASN A 23 1.90 9.05 4.82
N THR A 24 2.39 8.11 4.03
CA THR A 24 3.02 8.40 2.73
C THR A 24 1.97 8.73 1.67
N TYR A 25 0.86 8.02 1.64
CA TYR A 25 -0.28 8.35 0.77
C TYR A 25 -0.94 9.68 1.20
N LYS A 26 -1.13 9.89 2.49
CA LYS A 26 -1.61 11.16 3.03
C LYS A 26 -0.74 12.34 2.62
N MET A 27 0.58 12.14 2.57
CA MET A 27 1.51 13.14 2.05
C MET A 27 1.25 13.41 0.55
N LEU A 28 1.09 12.38 -0.29
CA LEU A 28 0.78 12.55 -1.72
C LEU A 28 -0.56 13.26 -1.93
N PHE A 29 -1.63 12.77 -1.29
CA PHE A 29 -2.96 13.36 -1.41
C PHE A 29 -3.15 14.67 -0.62
N SER A 30 -2.10 15.17 0.04
CA SER A 30 -2.04 16.53 0.57
C SER A 30 -1.69 17.58 -0.49
N TYR A 31 -1.37 17.15 -1.72
CA TYR A 31 -1.15 18.06 -2.85
C TYR A 31 -2.40 18.20 -3.70
N ARG A 32 -2.78 19.45 -4.00
CA ARG A 32 -3.96 19.79 -4.82
C ARG A 32 -4.03 18.97 -6.11
N ARG A 33 -2.91 18.80 -6.80
CA ARG A 33 -2.85 18.08 -8.06
C ARG A 33 -3.27 16.62 -7.94
N MET A 34 -2.88 15.93 -6.87
CA MET A 34 -3.31 14.54 -6.65
C MET A 34 -4.83 14.43 -6.49
N VAL A 35 -5.44 15.35 -5.72
CA VAL A 35 -6.91 15.34 -5.52
C VAL A 35 -7.64 15.80 -6.78
N SER A 36 -7.10 16.76 -7.52
CA SER A 36 -7.63 17.15 -8.83
C SER A 36 -7.63 15.96 -9.80
N ASP A 37 -6.48 15.27 -9.92
CA ASP A 37 -6.32 14.10 -10.78
C ASP A 37 -7.22 12.91 -10.33
N LEU A 38 -7.45 12.77 -9.02
CA LEU A 38 -8.40 11.79 -8.48
C LEU A 38 -9.83 12.10 -8.93
N LEU A 39 -10.28 13.34 -8.72
CA LEU A 39 -11.65 13.74 -9.09
C LEU A 39 -11.88 13.60 -10.59
N THR A 40 -11.00 14.14 -11.42
CA THR A 40 -11.16 14.13 -12.89
C THR A 40 -10.97 12.78 -13.54
N GLY A 41 -10.16 11.90 -12.93
CA GLY A 41 -9.86 10.58 -13.50
C GLY A 41 -10.80 9.46 -13.06
N PHE A 42 -11.36 9.58 -11.85
CA PHE A 42 -12.02 8.44 -11.21
C PHE A 42 -13.45 8.69 -10.74
N VAL A 43 -13.87 9.95 -10.62
CA VAL A 43 -15.28 10.29 -10.36
C VAL A 43 -16.01 10.42 -11.70
N ARG A 44 -16.79 9.39 -12.04
CA ARG A 44 -17.49 9.29 -13.34
C ARG A 44 -18.86 9.97 -13.30
N GLU A 45 -18.88 11.22 -12.87
CA GLU A 45 -20.09 12.05 -12.73
C GLU A 45 -19.93 13.34 -13.54
N ASP A 46 -20.97 13.73 -14.26
CA ASP A 46 -20.92 14.92 -15.16
C ASP A 46 -20.60 16.20 -14.41
N TRP A 47 -21.07 16.33 -13.16
CA TRP A 47 -20.85 17.51 -12.33
C TRP A 47 -19.36 17.78 -12.01
N VAL A 48 -18.47 16.79 -12.14
CA VAL A 48 -17.03 16.98 -11.92
C VAL A 48 -16.44 18.01 -12.90
N GLN A 49 -16.99 18.09 -14.10
CA GLN A 49 -16.55 19.07 -15.11
C GLN A 49 -16.99 20.50 -14.79
N GLU A 50 -17.96 20.67 -13.89
CA GLU A 50 -18.43 21.97 -13.42
C GLU A 50 -17.61 22.51 -12.23
N LEU A 51 -16.70 21.71 -11.69
CA LEU A 51 -15.87 22.11 -10.55
C LEU A 51 -14.77 23.08 -10.96
N ASP A 52 -14.61 24.17 -10.21
CA ASP A 52 -13.42 25.02 -10.33
C ASP A 52 -12.25 24.42 -9.54
N LEU A 53 -11.52 23.49 -10.17
CA LEU A 53 -10.38 22.81 -9.55
C LEU A 53 -9.23 23.75 -9.16
N SER A 54 -9.21 25.00 -9.65
CA SER A 54 -8.22 25.99 -9.23
C SER A 54 -8.44 26.45 -7.79
N THR A 55 -9.69 26.32 -7.29
CA THR A 55 -10.09 26.65 -5.91
C THR A 55 -9.89 25.53 -4.91
N LEU A 56 -9.44 24.36 -5.37
CA LEU A 56 -9.27 23.17 -4.52
C LEU A 56 -8.30 23.46 -3.38
N GLU A 57 -8.79 23.37 -2.15
CA GLU A 57 -8.01 23.65 -0.95
C GLU A 57 -8.24 22.62 0.17
N LYS A 58 -7.16 22.33 0.89
CA LYS A 58 -7.21 21.39 2.01
C LYS A 58 -7.87 22.06 3.22
N VAL A 59 -8.84 21.38 3.82
CA VAL A 59 -9.47 21.79 5.06
C VAL A 59 -8.66 21.26 6.25
N ASN A 60 -8.25 22.16 7.15
CA ASN A 60 -7.57 21.74 8.36
C ASN A 60 -8.58 21.07 9.30
N ALA A 61 -8.52 19.75 9.37
CA ALA A 61 -9.40 18.93 10.20
C ALA A 61 -8.94 18.87 11.69
N SER A 62 -8.36 19.97 12.21
CA SER A 62 -7.90 20.05 13.60
C SER A 62 -9.03 20.08 14.64
N TYR A 63 -10.28 19.93 14.21
CA TYR A 63 -11.48 20.08 15.03
C TYR A 63 -12.33 18.80 15.13
N VAL A 64 -11.87 17.69 14.59
CA VAL A 64 -12.55 16.41 14.79
C VAL A 64 -12.35 16.01 16.26
N ALA A 65 -13.43 15.74 16.98
CA ALA A 65 -13.46 15.47 18.43
C ALA A 65 -12.35 14.47 18.86
N ASP A 66 -11.87 14.60 20.10
CA ASP A 66 -10.79 13.79 20.67
C ASP A 66 -10.96 12.28 20.47
N GLU A 67 -12.19 11.80 20.37
CA GLU A 67 -12.55 10.40 20.09
C GLU A 67 -12.23 9.95 18.65
N VAL A 68 -12.05 10.89 17.70
CA VAL A 68 -11.67 10.63 16.30
C VAL A 68 -10.19 10.96 16.06
N ARG A 69 -9.51 11.62 17.00
CA ARG A 69 -8.07 11.92 16.94
C ARG A 69 -7.17 10.69 16.83
N GLU A 70 -7.65 9.50 17.21
CA GLU A 70 -6.87 8.25 17.05
C GLU A 70 -6.77 7.76 15.60
N ARG A 71 -7.47 8.39 14.64
CA ARG A 71 -7.45 8.04 13.22
C ARG A 71 -6.88 9.19 12.40
N HIS A 72 -5.56 9.22 12.28
CA HIS A 72 -4.78 10.27 11.63
C HIS A 72 -4.82 10.26 10.09
N ASP A 73 -5.65 9.45 9.45
CA ASP A 73 -5.47 9.06 8.05
C ASP A 73 -6.42 9.78 7.08
N ASP A 74 -7.37 10.57 7.60
CA ASP A 74 -8.39 11.21 6.79
C ASP A 74 -7.92 12.58 6.26
N LEU A 75 -8.25 12.86 5.01
CA LEU A 75 -8.00 14.14 4.36
C LEU A 75 -9.35 14.76 3.95
N VAL A 76 -9.54 16.02 4.30
CA VAL A 76 -10.72 16.78 3.87
C VAL A 76 -10.28 17.89 2.95
N TRP A 77 -10.89 17.96 1.78
CA TRP A 77 -10.69 19.00 0.78
C TRP A 77 -12.01 19.69 0.50
N ARG A 78 -11.97 20.92 -0.02
CA ARG A 78 -13.13 21.59 -0.58
C ARG A 78 -12.78 22.22 -1.92
N VAL A 79 -13.79 22.35 -2.77
CA VAL A 79 -13.67 22.90 -4.13
C VAL A 79 -14.95 23.66 -4.47
N ARG A 80 -14.86 24.72 -5.26
CA ARG A 80 -16.03 25.45 -5.74
C ARG A 80 -16.78 24.66 -6.79
N TRP A 81 -18.11 24.62 -6.63
CA TRP A 81 -19.08 24.16 -7.59
C TRP A 81 -20.10 25.28 -7.80
N GLY A 82 -19.93 26.10 -8.83
CA GLY A 82 -20.60 27.38 -8.97
C GLY A 82 -20.28 28.31 -7.80
N GLU A 83 -21.28 28.85 -7.14
CA GLU A 83 -21.14 29.74 -5.98
C GLU A 83 -20.95 28.97 -4.66
N GLU A 84 -21.20 27.68 -4.62
CA GLU A 84 -21.17 26.88 -3.42
C GLU A 84 -19.86 26.09 -3.25
N TRP A 85 -19.64 25.54 -2.05
CA TRP A 85 -18.53 24.65 -1.76
C TRP A 85 -18.97 23.20 -1.73
N LEU A 86 -18.27 22.32 -2.49
CA LEU A 86 -18.31 20.87 -2.31
C LEU A 86 -17.15 20.44 -1.40
N TYR A 87 -17.42 19.62 -0.40
CA TYR A 87 -16.40 18.99 0.42
C TYR A 87 -16.12 17.57 -0.08
N VAL A 88 -14.84 17.23 -0.19
CA VAL A 88 -14.37 15.87 -0.52
C VAL A 88 -13.75 15.29 0.74
N TYR A 89 -14.41 14.29 1.32
CA TYR A 89 -13.89 13.54 2.47
C TYR A 89 -13.17 12.30 1.95
N LEU A 90 -11.85 12.31 1.96
CA LEU A 90 -11.02 11.23 1.46
C LEU A 90 -10.49 10.40 2.63
N LEU A 91 -11.04 9.19 2.79
CA LEU A 91 -10.52 8.16 3.69
C LEU A 91 -9.55 7.27 2.94
N LEU A 92 -8.33 7.20 3.43
CA LEU A 92 -7.28 6.35 2.88
C LEU A 92 -7.23 5.04 3.67
N GLU A 93 -7.65 3.93 3.05
CA GLU A 93 -7.72 2.61 3.70
C GLU A 93 -6.63 1.68 3.15
N PHE A 94 -5.58 1.44 3.93
CA PHE A 94 -4.42 0.63 3.55
C PHE A 94 -4.32 -0.70 4.29
N GLN A 95 -5.43 -1.18 4.84
CA GLN A 95 -5.44 -2.45 5.57
C GLN A 95 -5.43 -3.63 4.60
N SER A 96 -4.74 -4.68 4.98
CA SER A 96 -4.74 -5.97 4.26
C SER A 96 -6.08 -6.71 4.34
N THR A 97 -7.01 -6.23 5.16
CA THR A 97 -8.34 -6.79 5.37
C THR A 97 -9.40 -5.72 5.13
N VAL A 98 -10.39 -6.07 4.31
CA VAL A 98 -11.55 -5.22 4.05
C VAL A 98 -12.36 -5.04 5.36
N ASP A 99 -12.68 -3.79 5.72
CA ASP A 99 -13.60 -3.53 6.83
C ASP A 99 -15.04 -3.75 6.38
N PRO A 100 -15.73 -4.78 6.89
CA PRO A 100 -17.11 -5.09 6.46
C PRO A 100 -18.13 -4.02 6.88
N TYR A 101 -17.77 -3.13 7.80
CA TYR A 101 -18.62 -2.06 8.31
C TYR A 101 -18.19 -0.65 7.86
N MET A 102 -17.41 -0.54 6.80
CA MET A 102 -16.99 0.75 6.25
C MET A 102 -18.18 1.65 5.93
N ALA A 103 -19.27 1.08 5.40
CA ALA A 103 -20.50 1.81 5.12
C ALA A 103 -21.16 2.43 6.38
N VAL A 104 -20.88 1.89 7.58
CA VAL A 104 -21.34 2.50 8.85
C VAL A 104 -20.36 3.56 9.35
N ARG A 105 -19.06 3.38 9.11
CA ARG A 105 -18.02 4.33 9.54
C ARG A 105 -18.10 5.65 8.77
N MET A 106 -18.33 5.62 7.46
CA MET A 106 -18.38 6.82 6.62
C MET A 106 -19.44 7.83 7.04
N PRO A 107 -20.71 7.47 7.30
CA PRO A 107 -21.70 8.39 7.84
C PRO A 107 -21.29 9.03 9.17
N ALA A 108 -20.63 8.28 10.05
CA ALA A 108 -20.15 8.82 11.32
C ALA A 108 -19.11 9.92 11.09
N TYR A 109 -18.16 9.73 10.17
CA TYR A 109 -17.16 10.75 9.85
C TYR A 109 -17.75 11.97 9.17
N VAL A 110 -18.63 11.77 8.20
CA VAL A 110 -19.34 12.88 7.53
C VAL A 110 -20.20 13.66 8.53
N SER A 111 -20.86 12.97 9.49
CA SER A 111 -21.63 13.63 10.54
C SER A 111 -20.76 14.49 11.46
N LEU A 112 -19.57 14.03 11.79
CA LEU A 112 -18.59 14.79 12.57
C LEU A 112 -18.08 16.01 11.79
N LEU A 113 -17.79 15.85 10.49
CA LEU A 113 -17.44 16.96 9.61
C LEU A 113 -18.58 18.00 9.60
N TYR A 114 -19.82 17.59 9.45
CA TYR A 114 -20.97 18.50 9.49
C TYR A 114 -21.09 19.25 10.82
N GLN A 115 -20.88 18.57 11.95
CA GLN A 115 -20.88 19.25 13.26
C GLN A 115 -19.77 20.31 13.34
N ASP A 116 -18.61 20.07 12.77
CA ASP A 116 -17.51 21.03 12.71
C ASP A 116 -17.87 22.23 11.81
N LEU A 117 -18.45 21.99 10.65
CA LEU A 117 -18.89 23.04 9.73
C LEU A 117 -19.96 23.94 10.37
N ILE A 118 -20.91 23.35 11.11
CA ILE A 118 -21.92 24.10 11.89
C ILE A 118 -21.22 24.97 12.94
N ARG A 119 -20.31 24.41 13.73
CA ARG A 119 -19.59 25.17 14.77
C ARG A 119 -18.77 26.33 14.21
N GLN A 120 -18.23 26.18 13.00
CA GLN A 120 -17.45 27.19 12.31
C GLN A 120 -18.31 28.19 11.50
N GLY A 121 -19.61 27.99 11.44
CA GLY A 121 -20.50 28.81 10.62
C GLY A 121 -20.29 28.68 9.13
N LYS A 122 -19.69 27.55 8.67
CA LYS A 122 -19.39 27.25 7.26
C LYS A 122 -20.58 26.56 6.60
N LEU A 123 -21.69 27.23 6.58
CA LEU A 123 -22.92 26.81 5.89
C LEU A 123 -22.97 27.42 4.48
N THR A 124 -23.85 26.92 3.63
CA THR A 124 -24.19 27.54 2.35
C THR A 124 -24.89 28.89 2.58
N ASP A 125 -24.99 29.71 1.55
CA ASP A 125 -25.70 31.00 1.63
C ASP A 125 -27.17 30.84 2.04
N LYS A 126 -27.74 29.66 1.83
CA LYS A 126 -29.11 29.30 2.27
C LYS A 126 -29.20 28.83 3.73
N GLY A 127 -28.08 28.79 4.45
CA GLY A 127 -27.99 28.25 5.80
C GLY A 127 -28.06 26.72 5.88
N SER A 128 -27.85 26.02 4.75
CA SER A 128 -27.84 24.56 4.68
C SER A 128 -26.44 24.01 4.82
N LEU A 129 -26.31 22.72 5.09
CA LEU A 129 -25.04 22.00 5.05
C LEU A 129 -24.52 21.87 3.60
N PRO A 130 -23.24 22.11 3.37
CA PRO A 130 -22.65 21.90 2.02
C PRO A 130 -22.64 20.41 1.66
N PRO A 131 -22.68 20.07 0.35
CA PRO A 131 -22.55 18.68 -0.07
C PRO A 131 -21.17 18.10 0.29
N VAL A 132 -21.13 16.81 0.59
CA VAL A 132 -19.90 16.05 0.87
C VAL A 132 -19.84 14.85 -0.05
N LEU A 133 -18.73 14.67 -0.76
CA LEU A 133 -18.39 13.45 -1.48
C LEU A 133 -17.51 12.57 -0.58
N PRO A 134 -18.02 11.48 0.00
CA PRO A 134 -17.21 10.55 0.77
C PRO A 134 -16.51 9.57 -0.19
N VAL A 135 -15.18 9.46 -0.08
CA VAL A 135 -14.35 8.62 -0.94
C VAL A 135 -13.53 7.67 -0.07
N VAL A 136 -13.54 6.40 -0.40
CA VAL A 136 -12.63 5.40 0.15
C VAL A 136 -11.64 5.00 -0.94
N LEU A 137 -10.35 5.25 -0.71
CA LEU A 137 -9.27 4.77 -1.55
C LEU A 137 -8.68 3.52 -0.91
N TYR A 138 -8.76 2.39 -1.62
CA TYR A 138 -8.34 1.08 -1.15
C TYR A 138 -7.26 0.49 -2.03
N ASN A 139 -6.14 0.08 -1.42
CA ASN A 139 -5.00 -0.53 -2.12
C ASN A 139 -4.63 -1.93 -1.60
N GLY A 140 -5.55 -2.61 -0.92
CA GLY A 140 -5.33 -3.97 -0.42
C GLY A 140 -5.26 -5.02 -1.53
N GLU A 141 -4.58 -6.15 -1.27
CA GLU A 141 -4.51 -7.27 -2.24
C GLU A 141 -5.85 -7.97 -2.46
N PRO A 142 -6.65 -8.31 -1.42
CA PRO A 142 -8.00 -8.79 -1.65
C PRO A 142 -8.85 -7.70 -2.27
N ARG A 143 -9.65 -8.04 -3.30
CA ARG A 143 -10.63 -7.09 -3.85
C ARG A 143 -11.64 -6.68 -2.78
N TRP A 144 -12.09 -5.42 -2.87
CA TRP A 144 -13.09 -4.92 -1.94
C TRP A 144 -14.39 -5.73 -2.05
N SER A 145 -14.91 -6.20 -0.94
CA SER A 145 -16.11 -7.04 -0.86
C SER A 145 -17.14 -6.55 0.16
N ALA A 146 -16.87 -5.43 0.85
CA ALA A 146 -17.82 -4.85 1.79
C ALA A 146 -18.87 -3.99 1.08
N ALA A 147 -20.02 -3.82 1.73
CA ALA A 147 -21.08 -2.95 1.29
C ALA A 147 -20.57 -1.50 1.12
N THR A 148 -21.02 -0.82 0.06
CA THR A 148 -20.73 0.60 -0.18
C THR A 148 -21.84 1.52 0.28
N GLU A 149 -23.00 0.96 0.63
CA GLU A 149 -24.15 1.67 1.14
C GLU A 149 -24.60 1.12 2.50
N VAL A 150 -24.99 2.00 3.42
CA VAL A 150 -25.42 1.59 4.78
C VAL A 150 -26.67 0.70 4.74
N ASP A 151 -27.60 1.01 3.83
CA ASP A 151 -28.86 0.28 3.71
C ASP A 151 -28.68 -1.22 3.44
N GLU A 152 -27.57 -1.59 2.80
CA GLU A 152 -27.21 -3.00 2.53
C GLU A 152 -26.90 -3.78 3.82
N LEU A 153 -26.50 -3.10 4.88
CA LEU A 153 -26.12 -3.71 6.17
C LEU A 153 -27.29 -3.76 7.18
N ILE A 154 -28.46 -3.19 6.83
CA ILE A 154 -29.60 -3.10 7.74
C ILE A 154 -30.65 -4.12 7.33
N ASP A 155 -31.02 -5.01 8.25
CA ASP A 155 -32.09 -5.99 8.01
C ASP A 155 -33.41 -5.31 7.63
N ARG A 156 -34.08 -5.89 6.64
CA ARG A 156 -35.41 -5.45 6.20
C ARG A 156 -36.46 -6.08 7.08
N VAL A 157 -37.19 -5.25 7.81
CA VAL A 157 -38.30 -5.68 8.65
C VAL A 157 -39.59 -5.00 8.20
N PRO A 158 -40.74 -5.70 8.23
CA PRO A 158 -42.03 -5.10 7.87
C PRO A 158 -42.46 -4.04 8.90
N GLY A 159 -43.37 -3.13 8.52
CA GLY A 159 -43.98 -2.16 9.46
C GLY A 159 -43.59 -0.70 9.28
N GLY A 160 -42.97 -0.34 8.13
CA GLY A 160 -42.71 1.06 7.77
C GLY A 160 -41.50 1.68 8.48
N LEU A 161 -40.59 0.85 9.00
CA LEU A 161 -39.32 1.31 9.58
C LEU A 161 -38.33 1.79 8.52
N GLU A 162 -38.55 1.49 7.24
CA GLU A 162 -37.67 1.86 6.13
C GLU A 162 -37.43 3.38 6.07
N ARG A 163 -38.43 4.19 6.39
CA ARG A 163 -38.31 5.67 6.42
C ARG A 163 -37.35 6.22 7.48
N TYR A 164 -36.97 5.41 8.46
CA TYR A 164 -36.06 5.79 9.53
C TYR A 164 -34.65 5.26 9.35
N ARG A 165 -34.40 4.54 8.24
CA ARG A 165 -33.11 3.95 7.95
C ARG A 165 -32.13 5.03 7.52
N LEU A 166 -30.89 4.87 7.97
CA LEU A 166 -29.80 5.68 7.48
C LEU A 166 -29.47 5.24 6.06
N SER A 167 -29.41 6.18 5.11
CA SER A 167 -28.98 5.95 3.74
C SER A 167 -27.84 6.90 3.44
N MET A 168 -26.69 6.35 3.12
CA MET A 168 -25.53 7.06 2.61
C MET A 168 -24.62 6.07 1.87
N GLN A 169 -24.17 6.48 0.71
CA GLN A 169 -23.21 5.75 -0.10
C GLN A 169 -21.87 6.49 -0.10
N TYR A 170 -20.76 5.75 -0.18
CA TYR A 170 -19.44 6.30 -0.45
C TYR A 170 -18.91 5.83 -1.81
N LEU A 171 -18.08 6.65 -2.43
CA LEU A 171 -17.35 6.28 -3.63
C LEU A 171 -16.17 5.39 -3.25
N LEU A 172 -16.15 4.18 -3.78
CA LEU A 172 -15.04 3.25 -3.61
C LEU A 172 -14.08 3.36 -4.80
N LEU A 173 -12.81 3.58 -4.52
CA LEU A 173 -11.71 3.47 -5.48
C LEU A 173 -10.82 2.30 -5.06
N ASP A 174 -11.13 1.09 -5.54
CA ASP A 174 -10.27 -0.08 -5.42
C ASP A 174 -9.23 -0.04 -6.54
N GLU A 175 -7.99 0.30 -6.20
CA GLU A 175 -6.89 0.53 -7.15
C GLU A 175 -6.69 -0.67 -8.07
N GLY A 176 -6.69 -1.87 -7.53
CA GLY A 176 -6.47 -3.07 -8.33
C GLY A 176 -7.64 -3.38 -9.27
N GLN A 177 -8.88 -3.11 -8.86
CA GLN A 177 -10.05 -3.27 -9.72
C GLN A 177 -10.05 -2.25 -10.87
N ILE A 178 -9.66 -1.01 -10.56
CA ILE A 178 -9.52 0.07 -11.55
C ILE A 178 -8.54 -0.36 -12.65
N LEU A 179 -7.35 -0.84 -12.28
CA LEU A 179 -6.33 -1.25 -13.24
C LEU A 179 -6.70 -2.50 -14.06
N GLU A 180 -7.51 -3.40 -13.49
CA GLU A 180 -8.01 -4.58 -14.23
C GLU A 180 -9.05 -4.20 -15.30
N GLN A 181 -9.79 -3.12 -15.10
CA GLN A 181 -10.84 -2.66 -16.01
C GLN A 181 -10.34 -1.66 -17.06
N GLU A 182 -9.16 -1.05 -16.86
CA GLU A 182 -8.64 -0.04 -17.78
C GLU A 182 -8.01 -0.64 -19.03
N THR A 183 -8.53 -0.19 -20.17
CA THR A 183 -7.99 -0.51 -21.51
C THR A 183 -7.14 0.61 -22.12
N SER A 184 -7.12 1.81 -21.51
CA SER A 184 -6.45 3.00 -22.05
C SER A 184 -5.29 3.45 -21.18
N THR A 185 -4.11 3.61 -21.78
CA THR A 185 -2.83 3.98 -21.15
C THR A 185 -2.48 5.47 -21.26
N GLU A 186 -3.37 6.31 -21.77
CA GLU A 186 -3.01 7.67 -22.23
C GLU A 186 -3.40 8.82 -21.28
N LEU A 187 -4.02 8.57 -20.16
CA LEU A 187 -4.39 9.63 -19.21
C LEU A 187 -3.15 10.22 -18.53
N LYS A 188 -2.90 11.52 -18.76
CA LYS A 188 -1.92 12.30 -18.01
C LYS A 188 -2.46 12.57 -16.59
N ASN A 189 -2.45 11.56 -15.76
CA ASN A 189 -3.05 11.54 -14.43
C ASN A 189 -2.08 10.91 -13.43
N LEU A 190 -1.70 11.66 -12.38
CA LEU A 190 -0.72 11.22 -11.39
C LEU A 190 -1.25 10.12 -10.46
N VAL A 191 -2.56 10.09 -10.21
CA VAL A 191 -3.17 9.02 -9.40
C VAL A 191 -3.17 7.72 -10.16
N HIS A 192 -3.50 7.76 -11.46
CA HIS A 192 -3.38 6.60 -12.33
C HIS A 192 -1.93 6.09 -12.43
N ALA A 193 -0.96 7.01 -12.59
CA ALA A 193 0.46 6.64 -12.59
C ALA A 193 0.88 6.00 -11.25
N LEU A 194 0.40 6.53 -10.11
CA LEU A 194 0.65 5.97 -8.79
C LEU A 194 0.16 4.52 -8.70
N PHE A 195 -1.08 4.26 -9.11
CA PHE A 195 -1.66 2.91 -9.12
C PHE A 195 -0.87 1.96 -10.03
N ARG A 196 -0.50 2.42 -11.23
CA ARG A 196 0.32 1.62 -12.15
C ARG A 196 1.71 1.30 -11.59
N LEU A 197 2.37 2.25 -10.92
CA LEU A 197 3.66 2.01 -10.27
C LEU A 197 3.51 0.95 -9.17
N GLU A 198 2.46 1.02 -8.36
CA GLU A 198 2.22 0.09 -7.27
C GLU A 198 1.94 -1.34 -7.74
N TYR A 199 1.11 -1.48 -8.77
CA TYR A 199 0.71 -2.76 -9.35
C TYR A 199 1.53 -3.17 -10.58
N SER A 200 2.63 -2.47 -10.89
CA SER A 200 3.49 -2.82 -12.02
C SER A 200 3.93 -4.29 -11.94
N ARG A 201 3.65 -5.04 -13.01
CA ARG A 201 3.97 -6.48 -13.12
C ARG A 201 5.27 -6.72 -13.89
N ASN A 202 5.74 -5.74 -14.63
CA ASN A 202 6.98 -5.81 -15.38
C ASN A 202 7.78 -4.51 -15.24
N GLU A 203 9.06 -4.67 -15.41
CA GLU A 203 10.07 -3.64 -15.19
C GLU A 203 10.03 -2.54 -16.24
N GLN A 204 9.68 -2.88 -17.48
CA GLN A 204 9.57 -1.88 -18.57
C GLN A 204 8.40 -0.94 -18.36
N ASP A 205 7.27 -1.45 -17.87
CA ASP A 205 6.12 -0.60 -17.51
C ASP A 205 6.46 0.34 -16.36
N LEU A 206 7.16 -0.17 -15.33
CA LEU A 206 7.67 0.64 -14.23
C LEU A 206 8.50 1.83 -14.72
N ILE A 207 9.53 1.58 -15.55
CA ILE A 207 10.42 2.63 -16.07
C ILE A 207 9.61 3.64 -16.89
N LYS A 208 8.73 3.17 -17.76
CA LYS A 208 7.90 4.02 -18.61
C LYS A 208 7.00 4.93 -17.79
N VAL A 209 6.31 4.39 -16.78
CA VAL A 209 5.42 5.17 -15.92
C VAL A 209 6.20 6.14 -15.07
N LEU A 210 7.33 5.72 -14.51
CA LEU A 210 8.21 6.61 -13.73
C LEU A 210 8.74 7.77 -14.58
N ALA A 211 9.16 7.52 -15.82
CA ALA A 211 9.56 8.58 -16.77
C ALA A 211 8.44 9.59 -17.00
N GLN A 212 7.20 9.13 -17.15
CA GLN A 212 6.04 10.01 -17.30
C GLN A 212 5.83 10.87 -16.04
N VAL A 213 5.91 10.30 -14.86
CA VAL A 213 5.76 11.05 -13.59
C VAL A 213 6.86 12.12 -13.47
N VAL A 214 8.11 11.76 -13.76
CA VAL A 214 9.24 12.70 -13.78
C VAL A 214 8.96 13.87 -14.73
N GLU A 215 8.57 13.60 -15.97
CA GLU A 215 8.27 14.62 -16.97
C GLU A 215 7.08 15.52 -16.55
N TRP A 216 6.02 14.95 -15.97
CA TRP A 216 4.86 15.71 -15.51
C TRP A 216 5.13 16.58 -14.28
N LEU A 217 6.14 16.22 -13.50
CA LEU A 217 6.52 16.92 -12.27
C LEU A 217 7.80 17.76 -12.40
N LYS A 218 8.32 17.96 -13.62
CA LYS A 218 9.60 18.67 -13.84
C LYS A 218 9.58 20.15 -13.46
N ALA A 219 8.40 20.80 -13.49
CA ALA A 219 8.27 22.20 -13.17
C ALA A 219 8.71 22.52 -11.73
N PRO A 220 9.38 23.65 -11.47
CA PRO A 220 9.87 23.99 -10.13
C PRO A 220 8.78 23.99 -9.05
N GLU A 221 7.56 24.39 -9.38
CA GLU A 221 6.40 24.44 -8.50
C GLU A 221 5.97 23.04 -8.05
N GLN A 222 6.33 22.01 -8.79
CA GLN A 222 6.02 20.60 -8.51
C GLN A 222 7.09 19.90 -7.64
N ARG A 223 8.16 20.61 -7.25
CA ARG A 223 9.27 20.04 -6.47
C ARG A 223 8.80 19.33 -5.20
N GLY A 224 7.82 19.91 -4.49
CA GLY A 224 7.26 19.30 -3.29
C GLY A 224 6.60 17.96 -3.57
N LEU A 225 5.76 17.89 -4.61
CA LEU A 225 5.07 16.65 -5.01
C LEU A 225 6.05 15.62 -5.56
N ARG A 226 7.08 16.03 -6.32
CA ARG A 226 8.15 15.16 -6.78
C ARG A 226 8.90 14.49 -5.63
N ARG A 227 9.21 15.23 -4.55
CA ARG A 227 9.80 14.68 -3.33
C ARG A 227 8.85 13.75 -2.58
N ALA A 228 7.55 14.02 -2.61
CA ALA A 228 6.54 13.13 -2.04
C ALA A 228 6.50 11.79 -2.79
N PHE A 229 6.56 11.80 -4.13
CA PHE A 229 6.68 10.58 -4.95
C PHE A 229 7.98 9.81 -4.65
N LEU A 230 9.11 10.49 -4.51
CA LEU A 230 10.37 9.86 -4.13
C LEU A 230 10.26 9.19 -2.76
N THR A 231 9.63 9.85 -1.79
CA THR A 231 9.41 9.28 -0.45
C THR A 231 8.48 8.08 -0.50
N TRP A 232 7.41 8.15 -1.31
CA TRP A 232 6.50 7.02 -1.53
C TRP A 232 7.24 5.85 -2.18
N PHE A 233 8.04 6.09 -3.20
CA PHE A 233 8.82 5.07 -3.89
C PHE A 233 9.73 4.31 -2.92
N ARG A 234 10.47 5.02 -2.07
CA ARG A 234 11.35 4.43 -1.05
C ARG A 234 10.58 3.65 0.03
N ARG A 235 9.49 4.21 0.55
CA ARG A 235 8.81 3.63 1.71
C ARG A 235 7.78 2.58 1.37
N VAL A 236 7.11 2.71 0.23
CA VAL A 236 6.04 1.81 -0.19
C VAL A 236 6.52 0.86 -1.27
N TYR A 237 7.01 1.39 -2.39
CA TYR A 237 7.40 0.57 -3.54
C TYR A 237 8.52 -0.43 -3.19
N LEU A 238 9.63 0.04 -2.62
CA LEU A 238 10.77 -0.81 -2.27
C LEU A 238 10.44 -1.91 -1.26
N ARG A 239 9.44 -1.70 -0.40
CA ARG A 239 9.01 -2.71 0.57
C ARG A 239 8.10 -3.77 -0.03
N ARG A 240 7.28 -3.39 -1.01
CA ARG A 240 6.35 -4.31 -1.69
C ARG A 240 7.00 -5.13 -2.78
N LYS A 241 8.01 -4.57 -3.43
CA LYS A 241 8.71 -5.21 -4.55
C LYS A 241 10.05 -5.78 -4.09
N HIS A 242 10.38 -6.93 -4.62
CA HIS A 242 11.69 -7.56 -4.41
C HIS A 242 12.73 -6.84 -5.29
N VAL A 243 13.25 -5.72 -4.80
CA VAL A 243 14.36 -5.00 -5.44
C VAL A 243 15.67 -5.56 -4.89
N PRO A 244 16.69 -5.87 -5.75
CA PRO A 244 18.01 -6.30 -5.29
C PRO A 244 18.61 -5.32 -4.29
N GLU A 245 19.23 -5.84 -3.21
CA GLU A 245 19.80 -4.99 -2.15
C GLU A 245 20.75 -3.90 -2.65
N PRO A 246 21.68 -4.15 -3.62
CA PRO A 246 22.54 -3.08 -4.13
C PRO A 246 21.77 -1.94 -4.79
N ASP A 247 20.63 -2.24 -5.44
CA ASP A 247 19.80 -1.24 -6.10
C ASP A 247 18.88 -0.53 -5.10
N ARG A 248 18.46 -1.23 -4.06
CA ARG A 248 17.72 -0.64 -2.94
C ARG A 248 18.52 0.45 -2.24
N GLU A 249 19.80 0.18 -1.92
CA GLU A 249 20.70 1.16 -1.30
C GLU A 249 20.88 2.42 -2.18
N LEU A 250 21.01 2.24 -3.49
CA LEU A 250 21.12 3.35 -4.44
C LEU A 250 19.83 4.20 -4.48
N ILE A 251 18.66 3.55 -4.51
CA ILE A 251 17.38 4.25 -4.46
C ILE A 251 17.21 5.02 -3.13
N ASP A 252 17.63 4.43 -2.02
CA ASP A 252 17.55 5.09 -0.72
C ASP A 252 18.46 6.34 -0.63
N GLN A 253 19.56 6.37 -1.37
CA GLN A 253 20.50 7.50 -1.43
C GLN A 253 20.09 8.58 -2.46
N ALA A 254 19.26 8.26 -3.46
CA ALA A 254 18.84 9.19 -4.50
C ALA A 254 18.21 10.47 -3.90
N GLN A 255 18.53 11.65 -4.41
CA GLN A 255 18.01 12.92 -3.90
C GLN A 255 16.77 13.39 -4.67
N GLU A 256 16.67 13.02 -5.94
CA GLU A 256 15.59 13.39 -6.84
C GLU A 256 14.99 12.14 -7.52
N LEU A 257 13.74 12.25 -7.99
CA LEU A 257 13.03 11.15 -8.62
C LEU A 257 13.63 10.77 -9.97
N GLU A 258 14.24 11.73 -10.65
CA GLU A 258 14.99 11.56 -11.91
C GLU A 258 16.14 10.57 -11.74
N GLU A 259 16.90 10.66 -10.64
CA GLU A 259 18.02 9.76 -10.35
C GLU A 259 17.51 8.31 -10.19
N VAL A 260 16.36 8.12 -9.55
CA VAL A 260 15.73 6.80 -9.43
C VAL A 260 15.35 6.26 -10.80
N HIS A 261 14.77 7.09 -11.67
CA HIS A 261 14.39 6.69 -13.02
C HIS A 261 15.62 6.27 -13.85
N GLU A 262 16.68 7.09 -13.88
CA GLU A 262 17.91 6.82 -14.62
C GLU A 262 18.56 5.52 -14.15
N MET A 263 18.70 5.36 -12.84
CA MET A 263 19.28 4.14 -12.26
C MET A 263 18.46 2.88 -12.60
N LEU A 264 17.13 2.94 -12.50
CA LEU A 264 16.26 1.82 -12.85
C LEU A 264 16.34 1.50 -14.35
N ALA A 265 16.38 2.51 -15.22
CA ALA A 265 16.51 2.32 -16.67
C ALA A 265 17.81 1.57 -17.05
N GLU A 266 18.90 1.78 -16.31
CA GLU A 266 20.16 1.11 -16.57
C GLU A 266 20.26 -0.32 -15.98
N ARG A 267 19.54 -0.58 -14.87
CA ARG A 267 19.82 -1.75 -14.03
C ARG A 267 18.69 -2.78 -13.99
N VAL A 268 17.47 -2.38 -14.27
CA VAL A 268 16.29 -3.23 -14.12
C VAL A 268 16.37 -4.51 -14.97
N GLU A 269 16.94 -4.45 -16.16
CA GLU A 269 17.11 -5.63 -17.02
C GLU A 269 17.99 -6.73 -16.36
N LYS A 270 18.87 -6.33 -15.45
CA LYS A 270 19.75 -7.23 -14.71
C LYS A 270 19.06 -7.91 -13.53
N TRP A 271 17.90 -7.43 -13.10
CA TRP A 271 17.17 -8.00 -11.98
C TRP A 271 16.73 -9.43 -12.23
N HIS A 272 16.32 -9.75 -13.45
CA HIS A 272 15.93 -11.10 -13.80
C HIS A 272 17.11 -12.10 -13.65
N GLU A 273 18.33 -11.71 -14.07
CA GLU A 273 19.52 -12.51 -13.89
C GLU A 273 19.91 -12.65 -12.42
N TYR A 274 19.82 -11.54 -11.67
CA TYR A 274 20.06 -11.52 -10.24
C TYR A 274 19.13 -12.49 -9.49
N TRP A 275 17.82 -12.42 -9.73
CA TRP A 275 16.85 -13.32 -9.10
C TRP A 275 17.04 -14.78 -9.52
N LYS A 276 17.40 -15.02 -10.75
CA LYS A 276 17.71 -16.38 -11.23
C LYS A 276 18.93 -16.94 -10.55
N GLN A 277 19.94 -16.13 -10.31
CA GLN A 277 21.15 -16.53 -9.60
C GLN A 277 20.87 -16.75 -8.11
N GLU A 278 20.17 -15.85 -7.47
CA GLU A 278 19.78 -15.95 -6.06
C GLU A 278 18.89 -17.18 -5.83
N GLY A 279 17.84 -17.37 -6.64
CA GLY A 279 16.99 -18.54 -6.56
C GLY A 279 17.72 -19.87 -6.78
N ARG A 280 18.78 -19.89 -7.64
CA ARG A 280 19.65 -21.05 -7.79
C ARG A 280 20.48 -21.30 -6.52
N GLN A 281 21.01 -20.22 -5.93
CA GLN A 281 21.81 -20.30 -4.72
C GLN A 281 20.97 -20.76 -3.52
N GLU A 282 19.79 -20.19 -3.34
CA GLU A 282 18.83 -20.62 -2.29
C GLU A 282 18.38 -22.07 -2.51
N GLY A 283 18.04 -22.45 -3.74
CA GLY A 283 17.65 -23.81 -4.08
C GLY A 283 18.78 -24.82 -3.83
N SER A 284 20.02 -24.45 -4.12
CA SER A 284 21.21 -25.25 -3.82
C SER A 284 21.41 -25.39 -2.31
N GLN A 285 21.32 -24.29 -1.55
CA GLN A 285 21.43 -24.29 -0.09
C GLN A 285 20.36 -25.17 0.56
N GLN A 286 19.08 -24.98 0.19
CA GLN A 286 17.97 -25.77 0.73
C GLN A 286 18.13 -27.27 0.41
N THR A 287 18.60 -27.61 -0.80
CA THR A 287 18.81 -28.99 -1.22
C THR A 287 19.97 -29.63 -0.45
N ALA A 288 21.10 -28.91 -0.30
CA ALA A 288 22.25 -29.36 0.47
C ALA A 288 21.89 -29.53 1.96
N ALA A 289 21.21 -28.55 2.56
CA ALA A 289 20.74 -28.62 3.96
C ALA A 289 19.80 -29.80 4.19
N LYS A 290 18.80 -29.98 3.34
CA LYS A 290 17.86 -31.11 3.43
C LYS A 290 18.55 -32.45 3.26
N THR A 291 19.52 -32.53 2.35
CA THR A 291 20.29 -33.74 2.11
C THR A 291 21.17 -34.07 3.31
N LEU A 292 21.87 -33.10 3.86
CA LEU A 292 22.69 -33.26 5.06
C LEU A 292 21.88 -33.71 6.28
N LEU A 293 20.75 -33.06 6.56
CA LEU A 293 19.86 -33.45 7.67
C LEU A 293 19.33 -34.89 7.50
N ARG A 294 19.02 -35.30 6.29
CA ARG A 294 18.60 -36.68 6.01
C ARG A 294 19.74 -37.69 6.23
N LEU A 295 20.98 -37.34 5.85
CA LEU A 295 22.14 -38.18 6.09
C LEU A 295 22.49 -38.28 7.59
N ILE A 296 22.43 -37.16 8.32
CA ILE A 296 22.59 -37.13 9.79
C ILE A 296 21.55 -38.04 10.45
N GLU A 297 20.28 -37.93 10.08
CA GLU A 297 19.23 -38.79 10.61
C GLU A 297 19.49 -40.27 10.35
N ARG A 298 19.94 -40.61 9.14
CA ARG A 298 20.17 -41.97 8.73
C ARG A 298 21.40 -42.58 9.43
N LYS A 299 22.44 -41.78 9.71
CA LYS A 299 23.71 -42.24 10.27
C LYS A 299 23.72 -42.17 11.82
N PHE A 300 23.14 -41.13 12.40
CA PHE A 300 23.25 -40.82 13.83
C PHE A 300 21.90 -40.74 14.55
N GLY A 301 20.80 -40.93 13.82
CA GLY A 301 19.45 -40.96 14.42
C GLY A 301 18.69 -39.64 14.42
N PRO A 302 17.38 -39.66 14.75
CA PRO A 302 16.51 -38.50 14.70
C PRO A 302 16.87 -37.39 15.71
N GLU A 303 17.40 -37.75 16.88
CA GLU A 303 17.82 -36.76 17.88
C GLU A 303 18.99 -35.91 17.39
N ALA A 304 19.99 -36.55 16.76
CA ALA A 304 21.11 -35.83 16.15
C ALA A 304 20.69 -34.88 15.03
N LYS A 305 19.71 -35.27 14.21
CA LYS A 305 19.12 -34.41 13.19
C LYS A 305 18.49 -33.15 13.80
N GLU A 306 17.63 -33.29 14.81
CA GLU A 306 16.97 -32.14 15.41
C GLU A 306 17.98 -31.22 16.12
N ALA A 307 18.97 -31.76 16.80
CA ALA A 307 20.06 -30.99 17.39
C ALA A 307 20.89 -30.21 16.37
N SER A 308 21.10 -30.78 15.18
CA SER A 308 21.90 -30.18 14.09
C SER A 308 21.10 -29.19 13.25
N ARG A 309 19.78 -29.27 13.23
CA ARG A 309 18.90 -28.45 12.36
C ARG A 309 19.20 -26.95 12.41
N PRO A 310 19.29 -26.27 13.57
CA PRO A 310 19.50 -24.82 13.60
C PRO A 310 20.84 -24.38 13.01
N ARG A 311 21.85 -25.26 13.08
CA ARG A 311 23.18 -25.00 12.50
C ARG A 311 23.18 -25.21 10.99
N VAL A 312 22.57 -26.30 10.52
CA VAL A 312 22.49 -26.65 9.11
C VAL A 312 21.63 -25.65 8.31
N GLU A 313 20.51 -25.17 8.87
CA GLU A 313 19.62 -24.21 8.20
C GLU A 313 20.22 -22.80 8.07
N ARG A 314 21.24 -22.45 8.89
CA ARG A 314 21.93 -21.15 8.83
C ARG A 314 23.21 -21.17 8.02
N ALA A 315 23.71 -22.35 7.67
CA ALA A 315 25.00 -22.52 7.01
C ALA A 315 24.99 -22.05 5.56
N ALA A 316 26.10 -21.50 5.11
CA ALA A 316 26.32 -21.17 3.70
C ALA A 316 26.48 -22.45 2.86
N VAL A 317 26.25 -22.34 1.54
CA VAL A 317 26.33 -23.50 0.61
C VAL A 317 27.67 -24.20 0.72
N GLY A 318 28.79 -23.45 0.75
CA GLY A 318 30.12 -24.02 0.86
C GLY A 318 30.38 -24.81 2.17
N GLU A 319 29.79 -24.36 3.30
CA GLU A 319 29.85 -25.08 4.56
C GLU A 319 29.03 -26.39 4.48
N LEU A 320 27.85 -26.32 3.89
CA LEU A 320 26.99 -27.48 3.68
C LEU A 320 27.65 -28.54 2.79
N GLU A 321 28.34 -28.12 1.73
CA GLU A 321 29.09 -29.02 0.85
C GLU A 321 30.25 -29.71 1.60
N MET A 322 31.02 -28.95 2.37
CA MET A 322 32.07 -29.54 3.22
C MET A 322 31.52 -30.55 4.23
N TRP A 323 30.40 -30.25 4.86
CA TRP A 323 29.76 -31.14 5.82
C TRP A 323 29.14 -32.37 5.14
N LEU A 324 28.66 -32.24 3.90
CA LEU A 324 28.21 -33.38 3.07
C LEU A 324 29.34 -34.35 2.72
N ASP A 325 30.53 -33.82 2.51
CA ASP A 325 31.70 -34.67 2.29
C ASP A 325 32.15 -35.34 3.58
N ARG A 326 32.23 -34.58 4.67
CA ARG A 326 32.70 -35.10 5.99
C ARG A 326 31.78 -36.15 6.59
N ILE A 327 30.44 -36.05 6.36
CA ILE A 327 29.49 -36.98 6.97
C ILE A 327 29.73 -38.43 6.53
N LEU A 328 30.38 -38.66 5.40
CA LEU A 328 30.69 -40.00 4.90
C LEU A 328 31.64 -40.70 5.85
N ASP A 329 32.64 -40.03 6.38
CA ASP A 329 33.73 -40.58 7.21
C ASP A 329 33.53 -40.30 8.72
N ALA A 330 32.60 -39.42 9.12
CA ALA A 330 32.35 -39.04 10.52
C ALA A 330 31.90 -40.24 11.36
N GLU A 331 32.52 -40.47 12.50
CA GLU A 331 32.10 -41.52 13.45
C GLU A 331 31.03 -40.98 14.42
N ARG A 332 31.05 -39.67 14.70
CA ARG A 332 30.06 -38.96 15.55
C ARG A 332 29.54 -37.73 14.84
N VAL A 333 28.38 -37.23 15.28
CA VAL A 333 27.76 -36.06 14.65
C VAL A 333 28.62 -34.79 14.78
N GLU A 334 29.39 -34.66 15.86
CA GLU A 334 30.32 -33.55 16.06
C GLU A 334 31.44 -33.51 15.02
N ASP A 335 31.88 -34.69 14.53
CA ASP A 335 32.94 -34.80 13.55
C ASP A 335 32.55 -34.20 12.18
N VAL A 336 31.24 -34.17 11.87
CA VAL A 336 30.71 -33.52 10.65
C VAL A 336 31.00 -32.03 10.67
N PHE A 337 30.92 -31.40 11.84
CA PHE A 337 31.07 -29.98 12.04
C PHE A 337 32.47 -29.57 12.57
N ALA A 338 33.39 -30.50 12.70
CA ALA A 338 34.72 -30.22 13.23
C ALA A 338 35.53 -29.35 12.26
N GLY A 339 36.10 -28.25 12.77
CA GLY A 339 36.97 -27.35 11.99
C GLY A 339 36.38 -25.96 11.70
N ASP A 340 35.30 -25.60 12.38
CA ASP A 340 34.75 -24.24 12.36
C ASP A 340 35.06 -23.52 13.69
#